data_08dd4eb871e6530fff4006d7513fd7fe
#
_entry.id   08dd4eb871e6530fff4006d7513fd7fe
#
_cell.length_a   1.000
_cell.length_b   1.000
_cell.length_c   1.000
_cell.angle_alpha   90.00
_cell.angle_beta   90.00
_cell.angle_gamma   90.00
#
_symmetry.space_group_name_H-M   'P 1'
#
loop_
_entity.id
_entity.type
_entity.pdbx_description
1 polymer ?
#
loop_
_entity_poly.entity_id
_entity_poly.type
_entity_poly.pdbx_seq_one_letter_code
_entity_poly.pdbx_strand_id
1 'polypeptide(L)'
;MRIRHATMADADAIAAVEAECFPVAEAATADEVRDRLSVYPDHFWLMVDDGSDGDVNGHDGSDRGGGHDDDHADATAVADGRLVAFVNGFATDEPNLTDAMYADAAMHDEHGAWQMIFGVDTAPDYQHRGHATRLLRRVIDDARLQGRSGLVLTCKDRLIGFYARLGFENEGVSGSTHGDVVWYQMRLRL
;
A
#
# COMPACT_ATOMS: atom_id res chain seq x y z
N MET A 1 -2.38 -12.72 10.65
CA MET A 1 -2.25 -11.73 9.55
C MET A 1 -1.73 -12.38 8.28
N ARG A 2 -2.43 -12.25 7.17
CA ARG A 2 -2.04 -12.78 5.85
C ARG A 2 -1.88 -11.68 4.81
N ILE A 3 -1.12 -11.99 3.73
CA ILE A 3 -0.95 -11.11 2.57
C ILE A 3 -1.67 -11.76 1.37
N ARG A 4 -2.46 -10.96 0.65
CA ARG A 4 -3.15 -11.33 -0.58
C ARG A 4 -3.24 -10.16 -1.55
N HIS A 5 -3.59 -10.43 -2.79
CA HIS A 5 -3.97 -9.37 -3.73
C HIS A 5 -5.37 -8.85 -3.46
N ALA A 6 -5.64 -7.63 -3.91
CA ALA A 6 -6.94 -7.01 -3.77
C ALA A 6 -7.96 -7.58 -4.75
N THR A 7 -9.22 -7.35 -4.43
CA THR A 7 -10.36 -7.53 -5.31
C THR A 7 -11.14 -6.22 -5.38
N MET A 8 -12.08 -6.11 -6.30
CA MET A 8 -12.96 -4.92 -6.38
C MET A 8 -13.75 -4.67 -5.08
N ALA A 9 -14.03 -5.72 -4.31
CA ALA A 9 -14.74 -5.60 -3.03
C ALA A 9 -13.93 -4.89 -1.93
N ASP A 10 -12.61 -4.77 -2.11
CA ASP A 10 -11.71 -4.12 -1.14
C ASP A 10 -11.56 -2.61 -1.38
N ALA A 11 -12.14 -2.06 -2.45
CA ALA A 11 -11.91 -0.69 -2.90
C ALA A 11 -12.18 0.36 -1.81
N ASP A 12 -13.31 0.22 -1.11
CA ASP A 12 -13.71 1.19 -0.09
C ASP A 12 -12.78 1.15 1.14
N ALA A 13 -12.36 -0.05 1.55
CA ALA A 13 -11.42 -0.22 2.65
C ALA A 13 -10.02 0.33 2.31
N ILE A 14 -9.56 0.13 1.07
CA ILE A 14 -8.29 0.69 0.57
C ILE A 14 -8.37 2.22 0.60
N ALA A 15 -9.42 2.82 0.04
CA ALA A 15 -9.60 4.27 0.03
C ALA A 15 -9.70 4.87 1.44
N ALA A 16 -10.34 4.16 2.39
CA ALA A 16 -10.43 4.58 3.78
C ALA A 16 -9.04 4.62 4.45
N VAL A 17 -8.24 3.57 4.31
CA VAL A 17 -6.87 3.52 4.87
C VAL A 17 -5.99 4.59 4.22
N GLU A 18 -6.09 4.81 2.92
CA GLU A 18 -5.31 5.83 2.20
C GLU A 18 -5.66 7.24 2.70
N ALA A 19 -6.95 7.54 2.89
CA ALA A 19 -7.41 8.82 3.43
C ALA A 19 -6.93 9.08 4.87
N GLU A 20 -6.69 8.04 5.67
CA GLU A 20 -6.09 8.17 7.00
C GLU A 20 -4.56 8.38 6.97
N CYS A 21 -3.89 7.88 5.91
CA CYS A 21 -2.43 7.92 5.79
C CYS A 21 -1.90 9.18 5.10
N PHE A 22 -2.67 9.76 4.18
CA PHE A 22 -2.26 10.89 3.35
C PHE A 22 -3.13 12.12 3.52
N PRO A 23 -2.56 13.34 3.33
CA PRO A 23 -3.35 14.54 3.14
C PRO A 23 -4.30 14.40 1.94
N VAL A 24 -5.47 15.04 1.99
CA VAL A 24 -6.49 14.99 0.93
C VAL A 24 -5.95 15.30 -0.47
N ALA A 25 -4.93 16.16 -0.58
CA ALA A 25 -4.29 16.50 -1.86
C ALA A 25 -3.38 15.40 -2.43
N GLU A 26 -3.07 14.37 -1.64
CA GLU A 26 -2.16 13.27 -2.00
C GLU A 26 -2.90 11.92 -2.05
N ALA A 27 -4.02 11.78 -1.33
CA ALA A 27 -4.77 10.54 -1.22
C ALA A 27 -5.59 10.26 -2.49
N ALA A 28 -5.57 9.01 -2.96
CA ALA A 28 -6.46 8.58 -4.03
C ALA A 28 -7.90 8.48 -3.53
N THR A 29 -8.84 8.85 -4.37
CA THR A 29 -10.28 8.71 -4.13
C THR A 29 -10.73 7.26 -4.31
N ALA A 30 -11.90 6.92 -3.75
CA ALA A 30 -12.47 5.58 -3.93
C ALA A 30 -12.72 5.24 -5.41
N ASP A 31 -13.06 6.23 -6.24
CA ASP A 31 -13.27 6.02 -7.68
C ASP A 31 -11.96 5.74 -8.39
N GLU A 32 -10.86 6.46 -8.08
CA GLU A 32 -9.53 6.18 -8.61
C GLU A 32 -9.02 4.80 -8.18
N VAL A 33 -9.29 4.38 -6.94
CA VAL A 33 -8.96 3.03 -6.47
C VAL A 33 -9.73 1.98 -7.27
N ARG A 34 -11.02 2.18 -7.53
CA ARG A 34 -11.83 1.27 -8.35
C ARG A 34 -11.33 1.20 -9.79
N ASP A 35 -10.99 2.33 -10.38
CA ASP A 35 -10.44 2.39 -11.74
C ASP A 35 -9.15 1.59 -11.84
N ARG A 36 -8.22 1.77 -10.90
CA ARG A 36 -6.97 1.01 -10.81
C ARG A 36 -7.21 -0.49 -10.61
N LEU A 37 -8.10 -0.87 -9.69
CA LEU A 37 -8.46 -2.27 -9.43
C LEU A 37 -9.13 -2.95 -10.63
N SER A 38 -9.81 -2.20 -11.49
CA SER A 38 -10.40 -2.75 -12.71
C SER A 38 -9.36 -3.16 -13.75
N VAL A 39 -8.15 -2.59 -13.69
CA VAL A 39 -7.06 -2.81 -14.66
C VAL A 39 -5.98 -3.72 -14.10
N TYR A 40 -5.50 -3.48 -12.87
CA TYR A 40 -4.34 -4.18 -12.29
C TYR A 40 -4.53 -4.60 -10.82
N PRO A 41 -5.56 -5.41 -10.49
CA PRO A 41 -5.82 -5.82 -9.10
C PRO A 41 -4.66 -6.63 -8.49
N ASP A 42 -3.90 -7.35 -9.30
CA ASP A 42 -2.74 -8.15 -8.87
C ASP A 42 -1.53 -7.30 -8.47
N HIS A 43 -1.59 -5.99 -8.72
CA HIS A 43 -0.59 -5.01 -8.25
C HIS A 43 -1.05 -4.22 -7.02
N PHE A 44 -2.03 -4.76 -6.30
CA PHE A 44 -2.43 -4.32 -4.97
C PHE A 44 -2.18 -5.45 -3.98
N TRP A 45 -1.20 -5.30 -3.11
CA TRP A 45 -0.89 -6.24 -2.03
C TRP A 45 -1.51 -5.75 -0.75
N LEU A 46 -2.42 -6.52 -0.18
CA LEU A 46 -3.11 -6.23 1.07
C LEU A 46 -2.56 -7.10 2.20
N MET A 47 -2.37 -6.51 3.37
CA MET A 47 -2.17 -7.23 4.62
C MET A 47 -3.46 -7.15 5.43
N VAL A 48 -4.03 -8.32 5.71
CA VAL A 48 -5.33 -8.45 6.39
C VAL A 48 -5.14 -9.14 7.74
N ASP A 49 -5.73 -8.57 8.78
CA ASP A 49 -5.88 -9.20 10.08
C ASP A 49 -7.18 -10.00 10.09
N ASP A 50 -7.05 -11.31 10.04
CA ASP A 50 -8.15 -12.28 10.05
C ASP A 50 -8.53 -12.76 11.46
N GLY A 51 -7.94 -12.11 12.51
CA GLY A 51 -8.15 -12.50 13.90
C GLY A 51 -7.53 -13.85 14.29
N SER A 52 -6.77 -14.49 13.39
CA SER A 52 -6.20 -15.82 13.64
C SER A 52 -4.98 -15.82 14.56
N ASP A 53 -4.36 -14.66 14.79
CA ASP A 53 -3.27 -14.49 15.76
C ASP A 53 -3.85 -14.25 17.18
N GLY A 54 -4.75 -15.12 17.63
CA GLY A 54 -5.41 -15.05 18.92
C GLY A 54 -4.43 -15.23 20.08
N ASP A 55 -4.45 -14.26 20.99
CA ASP A 55 -3.82 -14.22 22.30
C ASP A 55 -3.66 -15.59 22.96
N VAL A 56 -2.41 -16.06 23.06
CA VAL A 56 -2.02 -17.05 24.07
C VAL A 56 -1.62 -16.31 25.34
N ASN A 57 -2.50 -15.50 25.90
CA ASN A 57 -2.38 -15.05 27.29
C ASN A 57 -3.79 -14.97 27.88
N GLY A 58 -4.17 -16.07 28.53
CA GLY A 58 -5.32 -16.11 29.38
C GLY A 58 -5.23 -15.05 30.48
N HIS A 59 -6.13 -14.12 30.47
CA HIS A 59 -6.52 -13.40 31.69
C HIS A 59 -8.03 -13.61 31.86
N ASP A 60 -8.34 -14.47 32.81
CA ASP A 60 -9.64 -14.64 33.43
C ASP A 60 -9.98 -13.34 34.16
N GLY A 61 -11.11 -12.74 33.82
CA GLY A 61 -11.55 -11.52 34.46
C GLY A 61 -12.91 -11.06 33.96
N SER A 62 -13.95 -11.72 34.48
CA SER A 62 -15.32 -11.24 34.36
C SER A 62 -15.47 -9.75 34.74
N ASP A 63 -15.94 -8.94 33.82
CA ASP A 63 -16.85 -7.85 34.22
C ASP A 63 -17.89 -7.56 33.15
N ARG A 64 -19.13 -7.40 33.62
CA ARG A 64 -20.32 -7.08 32.84
C ARG A 64 -20.48 -5.57 32.84
N GLY A 65 -20.82 -4.98 31.73
CA GLY A 65 -21.54 -3.71 31.79
C GLY A 65 -21.32 -2.77 30.61
N GLY A 66 -22.41 -2.51 29.91
CA GLY A 66 -22.62 -1.25 29.22
C GLY A 66 -22.49 -1.30 27.70
N GLY A 67 -23.60 -1.60 27.02
CA GLY A 67 -23.74 -1.35 25.59
C GLY A 67 -23.59 0.14 25.30
N HIS A 68 -22.77 0.39 24.29
CA HIS A 68 -22.89 1.56 23.45
C HIS A 68 -22.83 1.02 22.02
N ASP A 69 -24.00 0.86 21.44
CA ASP A 69 -24.15 0.58 20.01
C ASP A 69 -23.82 1.87 19.24
N ASP A 70 -22.54 2.17 19.08
CA ASP A 70 -22.08 3.04 18.01
C ASP A 70 -21.84 2.16 16.79
N ASP A 71 -22.89 2.02 15.99
CA ASP A 71 -22.92 1.31 14.70
C ASP A 71 -22.11 2.09 13.63
N HIS A 72 -20.86 2.44 13.94
CA HIS A 72 -19.92 2.89 12.96
C HIS A 72 -19.32 1.64 12.29
N ALA A 73 -19.88 1.29 11.14
CA ALA A 73 -19.28 0.27 10.28
C ALA A 73 -17.77 0.56 10.15
N ASP A 74 -16.94 -0.43 10.50
CA ASP A 74 -15.49 -0.30 10.39
C ASP A 74 -15.11 -0.09 8.92
N ALA A 75 -14.74 1.14 8.56
CA ALA A 75 -14.42 1.53 7.18
C ALA A 75 -13.23 0.74 6.59
N THR A 76 -12.45 0.06 7.44
CA THR A 76 -11.32 -0.79 7.03
C THR A 76 -11.68 -2.28 6.98
N ALA A 77 -12.95 -2.64 7.19
CA ALA A 77 -13.43 -4.02 7.10
C ALA A 77 -13.35 -4.52 5.64
N VAL A 78 -12.83 -5.73 5.47
CA VAL A 78 -12.79 -6.48 4.21
C VAL A 78 -13.45 -7.84 4.42
N ALA A 79 -13.79 -8.55 3.34
CA ALA A 79 -14.57 -9.80 3.41
C ALA A 79 -13.97 -10.87 4.36
N ASP A 80 -12.67 -10.82 4.60
CA ASP A 80 -11.90 -11.81 5.32
C ASP A 80 -11.14 -11.27 6.53
N GLY A 81 -11.58 -10.13 7.06
CA GLY A 81 -11.00 -9.51 8.25
C GLY A 81 -10.97 -7.99 8.19
N ARG A 82 -9.85 -7.41 8.65
CA ARG A 82 -9.60 -5.97 8.65
C ARG A 82 -8.33 -5.64 7.86
N LEU A 83 -8.39 -4.62 7.00
CA LEU A 83 -7.23 -4.13 6.26
C LEU A 83 -6.27 -3.41 7.20
N VAL A 84 -5.04 -3.91 7.28
CA VAL A 84 -3.97 -3.39 8.15
C VAL A 84 -3.00 -2.51 7.40
N ALA A 85 -2.63 -2.94 6.19
CA ALA A 85 -1.69 -2.22 5.33
C ALA A 85 -1.88 -2.65 3.88
N PHE A 86 -1.51 -1.79 2.95
CA PHE A 86 -1.43 -2.16 1.55
C PHE A 86 -0.27 -1.48 0.84
N VAL A 87 0.12 -2.07 -0.29
CA VAL A 87 0.99 -1.47 -1.30
C VAL A 87 0.27 -1.54 -2.62
N ASN A 88 0.27 -0.44 -3.37
CA ASN A 88 -0.31 -0.39 -4.70
C ASN A 88 0.64 0.21 -5.72
N GLY A 89 0.43 -0.11 -6.98
CA GLY A 89 1.18 0.39 -8.12
C GLY A 89 0.82 -0.36 -9.38
N PHE A 90 1.66 -0.26 -10.41
CA PHE A 90 1.51 -1.03 -11.63
C PHE A 90 2.87 -1.38 -12.27
N ALA A 91 2.87 -2.21 -13.30
CA ALA A 91 4.04 -2.50 -14.11
C ALA A 91 4.06 -1.66 -15.40
N THR A 92 5.26 -1.30 -15.88
CA THR A 92 5.45 -0.54 -17.13
C THR A 92 6.90 -0.66 -17.60
N ASP A 93 7.17 -0.36 -18.87
CA ASP A 93 8.53 -0.23 -19.41
C ASP A 93 9.16 1.15 -19.14
N GLU A 94 8.36 2.14 -18.71
CA GLU A 94 8.87 3.44 -18.35
C GLU A 94 9.80 3.35 -17.12
N PRO A 95 11.05 3.84 -17.22
CA PRO A 95 12.01 3.66 -16.15
C PRO A 95 11.80 4.58 -14.95
N ASN A 96 11.04 5.67 -15.09
CA ASN A 96 10.84 6.67 -14.06
C ASN A 96 9.37 6.82 -13.72
N LEU A 97 9.07 6.99 -12.43
CA LEU A 97 7.71 7.26 -11.96
C LEU A 97 7.36 8.73 -12.26
N THR A 98 6.20 8.93 -12.91
CA THR A 98 5.70 10.26 -13.29
C THR A 98 4.29 10.50 -12.76
N ASP A 99 3.90 11.78 -12.61
CA ASP A 99 2.57 12.15 -12.11
C ASP A 99 1.43 11.62 -13.00
N ALA A 100 1.66 11.48 -14.32
CA ALA A 100 0.70 10.91 -15.25
C ALA A 100 0.26 9.49 -14.88
N MET A 101 1.17 8.69 -14.29
CA MET A 101 0.90 7.30 -13.91
C MET A 101 -0.13 7.16 -12.78
N TYR A 102 -0.27 8.18 -11.95
CA TYR A 102 -1.30 8.18 -10.90
C TYR A 102 -2.71 8.39 -11.45
N ALA A 103 -2.82 9.10 -12.59
CA ALA A 103 -4.09 9.47 -13.20
C ALA A 103 -4.55 8.53 -14.32
N ASP A 104 -3.64 7.77 -14.92
CA ASP A 104 -3.92 6.95 -16.10
C ASP A 104 -3.56 5.47 -15.88
N ALA A 105 -4.56 4.69 -15.46
CA ALA A 105 -4.40 3.25 -15.27
C ALA A 105 -4.05 2.49 -16.57
N ALA A 106 -4.34 3.06 -17.76
CA ALA A 106 -4.03 2.46 -19.05
C ALA A 106 -2.52 2.46 -19.38
N MET A 107 -1.69 3.18 -18.60
CA MET A 107 -0.22 3.09 -18.69
C MET A 107 0.33 1.78 -18.11
N HIS A 108 -0.51 0.95 -17.49
CA HIS A 108 -0.12 -0.37 -17.03
C HIS A 108 0.19 -1.30 -18.21
N ASP A 109 1.34 -1.97 -18.11
CA ASP A 109 1.72 -3.10 -18.97
C ASP A 109 2.16 -4.26 -18.10
N GLU A 110 1.39 -5.36 -18.10
CA GLU A 110 1.71 -6.55 -17.30
C GLU A 110 3.08 -7.12 -17.59
N HIS A 111 3.62 -6.88 -18.80
CA HIS A 111 4.96 -7.35 -19.20
C HIS A 111 6.06 -6.29 -19.01
N GLY A 112 5.72 -5.12 -18.46
CA GLY A 112 6.63 -4.02 -18.24
C GLY A 112 7.80 -4.40 -17.34
N ALA A 113 8.96 -3.83 -17.63
CA ALA A 113 10.21 -4.14 -16.91
C ALA A 113 10.25 -3.61 -15.46
N TRP A 114 9.45 -2.63 -15.12
CA TRP A 114 9.51 -1.95 -13.83
C TRP A 114 8.19 -2.07 -13.07
N GLN A 115 8.27 -2.43 -11.79
CA GLN A 115 7.16 -2.29 -10.85
C GLN A 115 7.18 -0.89 -10.26
N MET A 116 6.24 -0.03 -10.63
CA MET A 116 5.98 1.24 -9.97
C MET A 116 5.23 1.00 -8.67
N ILE A 117 5.58 1.75 -7.62
CA ILE A 117 4.87 1.76 -6.33
C ILE A 117 4.33 3.16 -6.11
N PHE A 118 3.01 3.28 -5.98
CA PHE A 118 2.31 4.55 -5.79
C PHE A 118 2.07 4.86 -4.32
N GLY A 119 1.60 3.88 -3.54
CA GLY A 119 1.30 3.99 -2.13
C GLY A 119 1.89 2.83 -1.32
N VAL A 120 2.30 3.15 -0.10
CA VAL A 120 2.73 2.19 0.93
C VAL A 120 2.08 2.61 2.24
N ASP A 121 0.96 2.03 2.54
CA ASP A 121 0.05 2.48 3.59
C ASP A 121 -0.02 1.49 4.73
N THR A 122 -0.13 2.00 5.93
CA THR A 122 -0.40 1.21 7.13
C THR A 122 -1.37 1.99 8.00
N ALA A 123 -2.52 1.39 8.30
CA ALA A 123 -3.54 1.99 9.15
C ALA A 123 -2.91 2.49 10.47
N PRO A 124 -3.29 3.67 10.98
CA PRO A 124 -2.63 4.34 12.10
C PRO A 124 -2.39 3.45 13.31
N ASP A 125 -3.38 2.65 13.70
CA ASP A 125 -3.31 1.73 14.85
C ASP A 125 -2.29 0.60 14.68
N TYR A 126 -1.85 0.34 13.45
CA TYR A 126 -0.92 -0.73 13.10
C TYR A 126 0.49 -0.24 12.71
N GLN A 127 0.71 1.08 12.72
CA GLN A 127 2.01 1.67 12.38
C GLN A 127 3.11 1.25 13.37
N HIS A 128 4.36 1.40 12.93
CA HIS A 128 5.59 1.12 13.71
C HIS A 128 5.77 -0.34 14.16
N ARG A 129 4.99 -1.29 13.60
CA ARG A 129 5.05 -2.73 13.91
C ARG A 129 5.74 -3.56 12.80
N GLY A 130 6.32 -2.90 11.79
CA GLY A 130 7.04 -3.57 10.70
C GLY A 130 6.17 -4.09 9.55
N HIS A 131 4.87 -3.79 9.52
CA HIS A 131 3.93 -4.27 8.50
C HIS A 131 4.30 -3.79 7.09
N ALA A 132 4.60 -2.49 6.92
CA ALA A 132 5.07 -1.94 5.63
C ALA A 132 6.34 -2.66 5.13
N THR A 133 7.30 -2.93 6.02
CA THR A 133 8.53 -3.67 5.68
C THR A 133 8.22 -5.09 5.21
N ARG A 134 7.32 -5.80 5.91
CA ARG A 134 6.92 -7.16 5.56
C ARG A 134 6.21 -7.19 4.21
N LEU A 135 5.32 -6.24 3.98
CA LEU A 135 4.56 -6.14 2.74
C LEU A 135 5.46 -5.79 1.54
N LEU A 136 6.34 -4.78 1.69
CA LEU A 136 7.32 -4.41 0.65
C LEU A 136 8.27 -5.55 0.28
N ARG A 137 8.70 -6.37 1.25
CA ARG A 137 9.51 -7.57 0.94
C ARG A 137 8.74 -8.54 0.06
N ARG A 138 7.44 -8.74 0.32
CA ARG A 138 6.60 -9.57 -0.54
C ARG A 138 6.50 -8.98 -1.96
N VAL A 139 6.28 -7.68 -2.12
CA VAL A 139 6.24 -7.00 -3.42
C VAL A 139 7.56 -7.19 -4.18
N ILE A 140 8.70 -7.04 -3.49
CA ILE A 140 10.04 -7.25 -4.06
C ILE A 140 10.21 -8.71 -4.54
N ASP A 141 9.78 -9.68 -3.74
CA ASP A 141 9.88 -11.09 -4.10
C ASP A 141 8.98 -11.44 -5.29
N ASP A 142 7.76 -10.91 -5.34
CA ASP A 142 6.84 -11.10 -6.47
C ASP A 142 7.39 -10.47 -7.75
N ALA A 143 7.94 -9.25 -7.69
CA ALA A 143 8.58 -8.60 -8.83
C ALA A 143 9.79 -9.40 -9.37
N ARG A 144 10.56 -10.03 -8.48
CA ARG A 144 11.65 -10.96 -8.86
C ARG A 144 11.13 -12.19 -9.59
N LEU A 145 10.08 -12.81 -9.05
CA LEU A 145 9.44 -13.99 -9.65
C LEU A 145 8.84 -13.68 -11.02
N GLN A 146 8.34 -12.46 -11.21
CA GLN A 146 7.82 -11.97 -12.49
C GLN A 146 8.93 -11.57 -13.48
N GLY A 147 10.22 -11.61 -13.08
CA GLY A 147 11.36 -11.29 -13.94
C GLY A 147 11.51 -9.79 -14.24
N ARG A 148 11.00 -8.93 -13.39
CA ARG A 148 11.14 -7.46 -13.57
C ARG A 148 12.57 -7.00 -13.33
N SER A 149 12.96 -5.91 -13.96
CA SER A 149 14.28 -5.27 -13.80
C SER A 149 14.43 -4.59 -12.43
N GLY A 150 13.31 -4.24 -11.79
CA GLY A 150 13.32 -3.61 -10.49
C GLY A 150 12.01 -2.92 -10.11
N LEU A 151 12.11 -2.16 -9.02
CA LEU A 151 11.00 -1.39 -8.46
C LEU A 151 11.37 0.10 -8.39
N VAL A 152 10.39 0.96 -8.62
CA VAL A 152 10.56 2.43 -8.55
C VAL A 152 9.43 3.02 -7.71
N LEU A 153 9.79 3.97 -6.86
CA LEU A 153 8.84 4.77 -6.08
C LEU A 153 9.34 6.19 -5.91
N THR A 154 8.48 7.09 -5.46
CA THR A 154 8.86 8.38 -4.93
C THR A 154 8.52 8.47 -3.45
N CYS A 155 9.35 9.17 -2.67
CA CYS A 155 9.10 9.37 -1.25
C CYS A 155 9.53 10.75 -0.76
N LYS A 156 9.02 11.15 0.41
CA LYS A 156 9.49 12.32 1.14
C LYS A 156 10.86 12.05 1.76
N ASP A 157 11.68 13.08 1.96
CA ASP A 157 13.07 12.98 2.44
C ASP A 157 13.23 12.12 3.70
N ARG A 158 12.30 12.26 4.66
CA ARG A 158 12.26 11.50 5.92
C ARG A 158 12.15 9.97 5.72
N LEU A 159 11.69 9.51 4.55
CA LEU A 159 11.50 8.10 4.23
C LEU A 159 12.65 7.47 3.43
N ILE A 160 13.60 8.26 2.94
CA ILE A 160 14.77 7.76 2.19
C ILE A 160 15.48 6.66 2.97
N GLY A 161 15.76 6.89 4.26
CA GLY A 161 16.43 5.88 5.10
C GLY A 161 15.61 4.62 5.33
N PHE A 162 14.27 4.69 5.28
CA PHE A 162 13.41 3.52 5.37
C PHE A 162 13.53 2.65 4.11
N TYR A 163 13.43 3.23 2.93
CA TYR A 163 13.54 2.50 1.67
C TYR A 163 14.97 2.00 1.41
N ALA A 164 16.00 2.79 1.80
CA ALA A 164 17.39 2.36 1.68
C ALA A 164 17.69 1.06 2.45
N ARG A 165 17.07 0.83 3.62
CA ARG A 165 17.19 -0.45 4.36
C ARG A 165 16.58 -1.64 3.64
N LEU A 166 15.73 -1.42 2.65
CA LEU A 166 15.16 -2.44 1.77
C LEU A 166 15.96 -2.62 0.47
N GLY A 167 17.05 -1.87 0.29
CA GLY A 167 17.93 -1.95 -0.86
C GLY A 167 17.63 -0.93 -1.96
N PHE A 168 16.69 0.01 -1.74
CA PHE A 168 16.45 1.08 -2.70
C PHE A 168 17.57 2.13 -2.66
N GLU A 169 18.00 2.56 -3.82
CA GLU A 169 18.97 3.64 -4.01
C GLU A 169 18.22 4.96 -4.25
N ASN A 170 18.68 6.04 -3.61
CA ASN A 170 18.16 7.38 -3.84
C ASN A 170 18.74 7.96 -5.12
N GLU A 171 17.91 8.23 -6.12
CA GLU A 171 18.30 8.83 -7.41
C GLU A 171 18.16 10.36 -7.42
N GLY A 172 17.83 10.98 -6.28
CA GLY A 172 17.69 12.42 -6.14
C GLY A 172 16.24 12.89 -6.25
N VAL A 173 16.09 14.22 -6.40
CA VAL A 173 14.77 14.85 -6.51
C VAL A 173 14.09 14.40 -7.80
N SER A 174 12.84 13.93 -7.69
CA SER A 174 12.02 13.54 -8.85
C SER A 174 11.39 14.76 -9.51
N GLY A 175 10.86 14.56 -10.72
CA GLY A 175 10.08 15.58 -11.42
C GLY A 175 8.63 15.72 -10.94
N SER A 176 8.22 14.94 -9.93
CA SER A 176 6.84 14.98 -9.43
C SER A 176 6.55 16.29 -8.70
N THR A 177 5.37 16.85 -8.97
CA THR A 177 4.83 18.05 -8.31
C THR A 177 3.60 17.71 -7.46
N HIS A 178 3.31 16.42 -7.26
CA HIS A 178 2.15 15.95 -6.55
C HIS A 178 2.11 16.48 -5.11
N GLY A 179 1.01 17.10 -4.70
CA GLY A 179 0.81 17.65 -3.36
C GLY A 179 1.70 18.84 -2.99
N ASP A 180 2.36 19.51 -3.97
CA ASP A 180 3.26 20.66 -3.75
C ASP A 180 4.40 20.38 -2.75
N VAL A 181 4.89 19.14 -2.70
CA VAL A 181 6.02 18.72 -1.86
C VAL A 181 7.18 18.17 -2.69
N VAL A 182 8.37 18.18 -2.12
CA VAL A 182 9.55 17.60 -2.77
C VAL A 182 9.54 16.08 -2.63
N TRP A 183 9.59 15.39 -3.77
CA TRP A 183 9.65 13.94 -3.86
C TRP A 183 11.04 13.49 -4.31
N TYR A 184 11.55 12.40 -3.73
CA TYR A 184 12.80 11.75 -4.11
C TYR A 184 12.51 10.43 -4.78
N GLN A 185 13.09 10.20 -5.97
CA GLN A 185 12.98 8.91 -6.64
C GLN A 185 13.89 7.89 -5.98
N MET A 186 13.32 6.74 -5.67
CA MET A 186 14.01 5.60 -5.10
C MET A 186 13.88 4.41 -6.06
N ARG A 187 14.97 3.73 -6.34
CA ARG A 187 15.00 2.57 -7.24
C ARG A 187 15.67 1.38 -6.58
N LEU A 188 15.03 0.22 -6.70
CA LEU A 188 15.64 -1.07 -6.40
C LEU A 188 15.84 -1.85 -7.71
N ARG A 189 17.07 -2.24 -8.03
CA ARG A 189 17.38 -3.15 -9.14
C ARG A 189 17.40 -4.59 -8.64
N LEU A 190 16.83 -5.53 -9.42
CA LEU A 190 16.67 -6.94 -9.05
C LEU A 190 17.67 -7.85 -9.79
#